data_d856d5267dde0701a16e3c1db5b6d93a
#
_entry.id   d856d5267dde0701a16e3c1db5b6d93a
#
_cell.length_a   1.000
_cell.length_b   1.000
_cell.length_c   1.000
_cell.angle_alpha   90.00
_cell.angle_beta   90.00
_cell.angle_gamma   90.00
#
_symmetry.space_group_name_H-M   'P 1'
#
loop_
_entity.id
_entity.type
_entity.pdbx_description
1 polymer ?
#
loop_
_entity_poly.entity_id
_entity_poly.type
_entity_poly.pdbx_seq_one_letter_code
_entity_poly.pdbx_strand_id
1 'polypeptide(L)'
;KDLRELADKLKDKLVSAIVVLAVVSNNKVSLVSAVTKNLTDKYQAGNILNHVASQIGGKGGGRADMAQGGGTDVEKLAQALESVKELIE
;
A
#
# COMPACT_ATOMS: atom_id res chain seq x y z
N LYS A 1 13.74 -7.55 4.80
CA LYS A 1 13.08 -8.64 5.22
C LYS A 1 11.56 -8.60 5.06
N ASP A 2 10.89 -7.88 5.90
CA ASP A 2 9.45 -7.80 5.91
C ASP A 2 9.05 -6.41 5.42
N LEU A 3 8.15 -6.37 4.43
CA LEU A 3 7.66 -5.10 3.90
C LEU A 3 7.02 -4.25 4.99
N ARG A 4 6.35 -4.91 5.93
CA ARG A 4 5.70 -4.22 7.02
C ARG A 4 6.70 -3.48 7.91
N GLU A 5 7.82 -4.13 8.21
CA GLU A 5 8.87 -3.49 8.98
C GLU A 5 9.46 -2.30 8.24
N LEU A 6 9.67 -2.44 6.93
CA LEU A 6 10.20 -1.36 6.14
C LEU A 6 9.23 -0.19 6.09
N ALA A 7 7.95 -0.47 5.91
CA ALA A 7 6.92 0.58 5.90
C ALA A 7 6.86 1.30 7.23
N ASP A 8 6.98 0.56 8.35
CA ASP A 8 6.99 1.13 9.69
C ASP A 8 8.17 2.07 9.87
N LYS A 9 9.35 1.65 9.42
CA LYS A 9 10.55 2.46 9.54
C LYS A 9 10.45 3.75 8.73
N LEU A 10 9.92 3.63 7.53
CA LEU A 10 9.73 4.80 6.67
C LEU A 10 8.72 5.76 7.27
N LYS A 11 7.65 5.22 7.84
CA LYS A 11 6.61 6.02 8.47
C LYS A 11 7.16 6.78 9.66
N ASP A 12 8.03 6.15 10.44
CA ASP A 12 8.60 6.78 11.62
C ASP A 12 9.54 7.94 11.26
N LYS A 13 10.19 7.85 10.11
CA LYS A 13 11.11 8.90 9.67
C LYS A 13 10.39 10.09 9.06
N LEU A 14 9.16 9.91 8.63
CA LEU A 14 8.40 10.94 7.93
C LEU A 14 7.37 11.56 8.86
N VAL A 15 7.22 12.87 8.78
CA VAL A 15 6.26 13.60 9.62
C VAL A 15 4.85 13.38 9.12
N SER A 16 4.66 13.50 7.82
CA SER A 16 3.37 13.30 7.18
C SER A 16 3.59 12.60 5.86
N ALA A 17 3.14 11.36 5.74
CA ALA A 17 3.39 10.62 4.52
C ALA A 17 2.45 9.45 4.35
N ILE A 18 2.28 9.07 3.10
CA ILE A 18 1.61 7.84 2.72
C ILE A 18 2.66 6.98 2.03
N VAL A 19 2.84 5.77 2.54
CA VAL A 19 3.85 4.85 2.02
C VAL A 19 3.14 3.65 1.42
N VAL A 20 3.48 3.32 0.18
CA VAL A 20 2.97 2.11 -0.47
C VAL A 20 4.18 1.35 -1.01
N LEU A 21 4.34 0.12 -0.57
CA LEU A 21 5.45 -0.72 -0.97
C LEU A 21 4.93 -1.98 -1.65
N ALA A 22 5.65 -2.46 -2.65
CA ALA A 22 5.29 -3.65 -3.37
C ALA A 22 6.53 -4.50 -3.64
N VAL A 23 6.37 -5.81 -3.52
CA VAL A 23 7.42 -6.77 -3.86
C VAL A 23 6.81 -7.85 -4.74
N VAL A 24 7.51 -8.17 -5.81
CA VAL A 24 7.10 -9.24 -6.73
C VAL A 24 8.00 -10.44 -6.52
N SER A 25 7.39 -11.60 -6.30
CA SER A 25 8.12 -12.84 -6.10
C SER A 25 7.24 -14.00 -6.58
N ASN A 26 7.82 -14.88 -7.40
CA ASN A 26 7.11 -16.07 -7.88
C ASN A 26 5.77 -15.74 -8.55
N ASN A 27 5.74 -14.66 -9.34
CA ASN A 27 4.54 -14.19 -10.04
C ASN A 27 3.42 -13.78 -9.08
N LYS A 28 3.79 -13.41 -7.85
CA LYS A 28 2.85 -12.88 -6.88
C LYS A 28 3.33 -11.53 -6.39
N VAL A 29 2.39 -10.69 -6.06
CA VAL A 29 2.69 -9.35 -5.56
C VAL A 29 2.30 -9.28 -4.08
N SER A 30 3.21 -8.80 -3.26
CA SER A 30 2.93 -8.50 -1.86
C SER A 30 2.92 -6.99 -1.69
N LEU A 31 1.90 -6.49 -1.02
CA LEU A 31 1.70 -5.05 -0.85
C LEU A 31 1.62 -4.68 0.61
N VAL A 32 2.15 -3.52 0.95
CA VAL A 32 1.97 -2.91 2.27
C VAL A 32 1.73 -1.43 2.06
N SER A 33 0.75 -0.91 2.77
CA SER A 33 0.44 0.51 2.75
C SER A 33 0.48 1.04 4.18
N ALA A 34 1.07 2.21 4.38
CA ALA A 34 1.13 2.85 5.68
C ALA A 34 0.80 4.33 5.54
N VAL A 35 0.06 4.86 6.51
CA VAL A 35 -0.33 6.26 6.53
C VAL A 35 0.01 6.81 7.90
N THR A 36 0.68 7.96 7.96
CA THR A 36 0.99 8.59 9.23
C THR A 36 -0.30 9.03 9.92
N LYS A 37 -0.30 9.01 11.25
CA LYS A 37 -1.52 9.25 12.02
C LYS A 37 -2.23 10.55 11.68
N ASN A 38 -1.48 11.59 11.40
CA ASN A 38 -2.06 12.89 11.11
C ASN A 38 -2.80 12.92 9.77
N LEU A 39 -2.59 11.91 8.92
CA LEU A 39 -3.27 11.83 7.64
C LEU A 39 -4.41 10.82 7.62
N THR A 40 -4.58 10.03 8.67
CA THR A 40 -5.59 8.98 8.67
C THR A 40 -7.02 9.50 8.64
N ASP A 41 -7.24 10.77 8.94
CA ASP A 41 -8.56 11.37 8.82
C ASP A 41 -8.99 11.53 7.37
N LYS A 42 -8.03 11.72 6.47
CA LYS A 42 -8.32 11.89 5.05
C LYS A 42 -8.05 10.63 4.24
N TYR A 43 -7.01 9.91 4.61
CA TYR A 43 -6.56 8.74 3.86
C TYR A 43 -6.39 7.57 4.81
N GLN A 44 -6.84 6.41 4.38
CA GLN A 44 -6.70 5.20 5.19
C GLN A 44 -5.90 4.17 4.43
N ALA A 45 -4.92 3.56 5.11
CA ALA A 45 -4.05 2.58 4.48
C ALA A 45 -4.83 1.42 3.89
N GLY A 46 -5.87 0.97 4.58
CA GLY A 46 -6.70 -0.11 4.09
C GLY A 46 -7.39 0.20 2.78
N ASN A 47 -7.90 1.43 2.64
CA ASN A 47 -8.57 1.84 1.41
C ASN A 47 -7.60 1.96 0.25
N ILE A 48 -6.43 2.55 0.53
CA ILE A 48 -5.39 2.70 -0.49
C ILE A 48 -4.92 1.33 -0.96
N LEU A 49 -4.64 0.46 -0.01
CA LEU A 49 -4.16 -0.88 -0.35
C LEU A 49 -5.18 -1.67 -1.13
N ASN A 50 -6.44 -1.62 -0.73
CA ASN A 50 -7.49 -2.35 -1.43
C ASN A 50 -7.68 -1.83 -2.86
N HIS A 51 -7.52 -0.52 -3.05
CA HIS A 51 -7.60 0.07 -4.38
C HIS A 51 -6.52 -0.51 -5.31
N VAL A 52 -5.30 -0.63 -4.80
CA VAL A 52 -4.20 -1.21 -5.58
C VAL A 52 -4.41 -2.70 -5.77
N ALA A 53 -4.74 -3.42 -4.69
CA ALA A 53 -4.85 -4.87 -4.74
C ALA A 53 -5.96 -5.33 -5.69
N SER A 54 -7.07 -4.62 -5.73
CA SER A 54 -8.18 -5.02 -6.60
C SER A 54 -7.81 -4.93 -8.07
N GLN A 55 -6.90 -4.04 -8.43
CA GLN A 55 -6.47 -3.91 -9.82
C GLN A 55 -5.52 -5.00 -10.25
N ILE A 56 -4.87 -5.64 -9.32
CA ILE A 56 -3.92 -6.72 -9.64
C ILE A 56 -4.50 -8.10 -9.27
N GLY A 57 -5.81 -8.18 -9.21
CA GLY A 57 -6.50 -9.45 -9.00
C GLY A 57 -6.35 -10.01 -7.61
N GLY A 58 -6.22 -9.14 -6.61
CA GLY A 58 -6.03 -9.59 -5.24
C GLY A 58 -6.93 -8.89 -4.25
N LYS A 59 -6.58 -9.00 -3.00
CA LYS A 59 -7.32 -8.41 -1.90
C LYS A 59 -6.35 -7.86 -0.88
N GLY A 60 -6.82 -6.94 -0.09
CA GLY A 60 -6.03 -6.38 0.98
C GLY A 60 -6.91 -5.65 1.96
N GLY A 61 -6.32 -5.27 3.05
CA GLY A 61 -7.02 -4.52 4.08
C GLY A 61 -6.17 -4.43 5.33
N GLY A 62 -6.71 -3.73 6.31
CA GLY A 62 -6.01 -3.54 7.57
C GLY A 62 -6.58 -2.34 8.28
N ARG A 63 -5.72 -1.72 9.09
CA ARG A 63 -6.11 -0.55 9.87
C ARG A 63 -5.95 0.72 9.05
N ALA A 64 -6.38 1.84 9.63
CA ALA A 64 -6.27 3.14 8.97
C ALA A 64 -4.81 3.55 8.74
N ASP A 65 -3.92 3.14 9.62
CA ASP A 65 -2.51 3.53 9.54
C ASP A 65 -1.60 2.48 8.92
N MET A 66 -2.07 1.23 8.78
CA MET A 66 -1.25 0.16 8.24
C MET A 66 -2.13 -0.94 7.64
N ALA A 67 -1.83 -1.35 6.43
CA ALA A 67 -2.57 -2.41 5.75
C ALA A 67 -1.63 -3.27 4.92
N GLN A 68 -2.06 -4.49 4.67
CA GLN A 68 -1.30 -5.46 3.89
C GLN A 68 -2.23 -6.18 2.91
N GLY A 69 -1.66 -6.63 1.82
CA GLY A 69 -2.41 -7.39 0.84
C GLY A 69 -1.52 -7.85 -0.29
N GLY A 70 -2.12 -8.22 -1.39
CA GLY A 70 -1.37 -8.64 -2.55
C GLY A 70 -2.28 -9.07 -3.68
N GLY A 71 -1.66 -9.52 -4.76
CA GLY A 71 -2.38 -9.97 -5.93
C GLY A 71 -1.49 -10.83 -6.79
N THR A 72 -1.98 -11.19 -7.96
CA THR A 72 -1.27 -12.08 -8.87
C THR A 72 -0.97 -11.47 -10.23
N ASP A 73 -1.57 -10.34 -10.56
CA ASP A 73 -1.38 -9.72 -11.87
C ASP A 73 -0.20 -8.75 -11.83
N VAL A 74 0.98 -9.30 -12.01
CA VAL A 74 2.23 -8.55 -11.94
C VAL A 74 2.27 -7.45 -13.01
N GLU A 75 1.69 -7.71 -14.17
CA GLU A 75 1.74 -6.77 -15.28
C GLU A 75 0.98 -5.48 -15.00
N LYS A 76 -0.06 -5.55 -14.19
CA LYS A 76 -0.85 -4.37 -13.86
C LYS A 76 -0.36 -3.62 -12.64
N LEU A 77 0.69 -4.11 -12.00
CA LEU A 77 1.18 -3.51 -10.77
C LEU A 77 1.60 -2.05 -10.95
N ALA A 78 2.36 -1.75 -11.98
CA ALA A 78 2.83 -0.39 -12.20
C ALA A 78 1.66 0.58 -12.38
N GLN A 79 0.66 0.17 -13.16
CA GLN A 79 -0.53 0.99 -13.37
C GLN A 79 -1.32 1.16 -12.08
N ALA A 80 -1.42 0.09 -11.29
CA ALA A 80 -2.13 0.15 -10.01
C ALA A 80 -1.45 1.10 -9.05
N LEU A 81 -0.13 1.08 -8.98
CA LEU A 81 0.62 1.98 -8.12
C LEU A 81 0.48 3.43 -8.55
N GLU A 82 0.44 3.67 -9.86
CA GLU A 82 0.24 5.03 -10.35
C GLU A 82 -1.14 5.57 -9.97
N SER A 83 -2.14 4.70 -9.91
CA SER A 83 -3.50 5.14 -9.58
C SER A 83 -3.60 5.65 -8.15
N VAL A 84 -2.65 5.32 -7.28
CA VAL A 84 -2.63 5.84 -5.92
C VAL A 84 -2.51 7.36 -5.91
N LYS A 85 -1.81 7.93 -6.89
CA LYS A 85 -1.68 9.37 -6.97
C LYS A 85 -3.02 10.07 -7.09
N GLU A 86 -3.96 9.44 -7.78
CA GLU A 86 -5.30 9.99 -7.93
C GLU A 86 -6.07 10.00 -6.62
N LEU A 87 -5.79 9.04 -5.76
CA LEU A 87 -6.46 8.97 -4.48
C LEU A 87 -6.00 10.04 -3.50
N ILE A 88 -4.75 10.45 -3.62
CA ILE A 88 -4.13 11.35 -2.63
C ILE A 88 -3.95 12.78 -3.15
N GLU A 89 -4.41 13.04 -4.34
CA GLU A 89 -4.44 14.42 -4.86
C GLU A 89 -5.77 15.13 -4.53
#